data_4e0fd8bf51eed46062845bca4a5a1ab3
#
_entry.id   4e0fd8bf51eed46062845bca4a5a1ab3
#
_cell.length_a   1.000
_cell.length_b   1.000
_cell.length_c   1.000
_cell.angle_alpha   90.00
_cell.angle_beta   90.00
_cell.angle_gamma   90.00
#
_symmetry.space_group_name_H-M   'P 1'
#
loop_
_entity.id
_entity.type
_entity.pdbx_description
1 polymer ?
#
loop_
_entity_poly.entity_id
_entity_poly.type
_entity_poly.pdbx_seq_one_letter_code
_entity_poly.pdbx_strand_id
1 'polypeptide(L)'
;LARYIHNNRPNRNYWYSTRDTGLAIEALSAYCAAVENAAAERPLYVNAYLTYPSTEEPMTRAGLEVRVNRTVTRNGRELADGDEVKSGDLLDIRLDIDSKNDYEYIVIEDRKGAGLEPIGTRSGYQWFRDGGYAYVEYREKHVAIFLRVLSRGAKSLTYRVRAETPGRYHVLP
;
A
#
# COMPACT_ATOMS: atom_id res chain seq x y z
N LEU A 1 -28.74 4.57 24.31
CA LEU A 1 -28.55 3.66 23.17
C LEU A 1 -27.09 3.64 22.70
N ALA A 2 -26.48 4.76 22.31
CA ALA A 2 -25.10 4.82 21.82
C ALA A 2 -24.08 4.22 22.78
N ARG A 3 -24.17 4.54 24.09
CA ARG A 3 -23.30 3.93 25.11
C ARG A 3 -23.51 2.42 25.24
N TYR A 4 -24.74 1.92 25.07
CA TYR A 4 -25.02 0.49 25.07
C TYR A 4 -24.38 -0.22 23.88
N ILE A 5 -24.56 0.32 22.66
CA ILE A 5 -23.96 -0.21 21.45
C ILE A 5 -22.43 -0.23 21.56
N HIS A 6 -21.84 0.84 22.07
CA HIS A 6 -20.38 0.94 22.26
C HIS A 6 -19.85 -0.10 23.26
N ASN A 7 -20.52 -0.27 24.38
CA ASN A 7 -20.06 -1.17 25.48
C ASN A 7 -20.29 -2.64 25.19
N ASN A 8 -21.22 -2.99 24.32
CA ASN A 8 -21.52 -4.38 23.94
C ASN A 8 -20.80 -4.85 22.68
N ARG A 9 -19.67 -4.27 22.39
CA ARG A 9 -18.77 -4.65 21.31
C ARG A 9 -17.87 -5.80 21.78
N PRO A 10 -18.02 -7.04 21.26
CA PRO A 10 -17.25 -8.20 21.74
C PRO A 10 -15.78 -8.12 21.38
N ASN A 11 -15.46 -7.43 20.30
CA ASN A 11 -14.09 -7.13 19.86
C ASN A 11 -13.92 -5.61 19.75
N ARG A 12 -12.68 -5.12 19.93
CA ARG A 12 -12.42 -3.68 19.94
C ARG A 12 -12.93 -2.93 18.70
N ASN A 13 -13.01 -3.60 17.54
CA ASN A 13 -13.22 -2.96 16.24
C ASN A 13 -14.50 -3.38 15.50
N TYR A 14 -15.21 -4.45 15.93
CA TYR A 14 -16.42 -4.92 15.22
C TYR A 14 -17.41 -5.63 16.14
N TRP A 15 -18.65 -5.79 15.69
CA TRP A 15 -19.70 -6.59 16.29
C TRP A 15 -19.69 -8.01 15.69
N TYR A 16 -20.59 -8.87 16.11
CA TYR A 16 -20.59 -10.32 15.82
C TYR A 16 -20.63 -10.68 14.33
N SER A 17 -21.19 -9.81 13.47
CA SER A 17 -21.26 -10.03 12.04
C SER A 17 -21.16 -8.72 11.26
N THR A 18 -20.94 -8.80 9.95
CA THR A 18 -20.94 -7.63 9.05
C THR A 18 -22.30 -6.93 9.07
N ARG A 19 -23.41 -7.71 9.17
CA ARG A 19 -24.75 -7.17 9.29
C ARG A 19 -24.94 -6.39 10.60
N ASP A 20 -24.50 -6.95 11.73
CA ASP A 20 -24.60 -6.29 13.03
C ASP A 20 -23.74 -5.04 13.09
N THR A 21 -22.58 -5.08 12.46
CA THR A 21 -21.70 -3.91 12.31
C THR A 21 -22.38 -2.82 11.47
N GLY A 22 -23.02 -3.19 10.36
CA GLY A 22 -23.78 -2.27 9.52
C GLY A 22 -24.93 -1.60 10.28
N LEU A 23 -25.74 -2.38 10.97
CA LEU A 23 -26.84 -1.87 11.80
C LEU A 23 -26.37 -0.98 12.95
N ALA A 24 -25.24 -1.32 13.58
CA ALA A 24 -24.66 -0.51 14.64
C ALA A 24 -24.15 0.85 14.11
N ILE A 25 -23.54 0.86 12.94
CA ILE A 25 -23.08 2.10 12.26
C ILE A 25 -24.28 2.95 11.88
N GLU A 26 -25.33 2.37 11.30
CA GLU A 26 -26.57 3.09 10.94
C GLU A 26 -27.22 3.73 12.17
N ALA A 27 -27.38 2.96 13.24
CA ALA A 27 -27.96 3.46 14.50
C ALA A 27 -27.10 4.56 15.15
N LEU A 28 -25.77 4.44 15.11
CA LEU A 28 -24.86 5.47 15.61
C LEU A 28 -24.89 6.73 14.74
N SER A 29 -24.95 6.58 13.42
CA SER A 29 -25.05 7.72 12.49
C SER A 29 -26.35 8.49 12.68
N ALA A 30 -27.47 7.79 12.83
CA ALA A 30 -28.78 8.40 13.12
C ALA A 30 -28.76 9.13 14.48
N TYR A 31 -28.14 8.55 15.50
CA TYR A 31 -27.97 9.18 16.80
C TYR A 31 -27.11 10.45 16.71
N CYS A 32 -25.99 10.39 15.99
CA CYS A 32 -25.11 11.54 15.78
C CYS A 32 -25.83 12.68 15.07
N ALA A 33 -26.57 12.39 13.99
CA ALA A 33 -27.36 13.38 13.27
C ALA A 33 -28.43 14.03 14.16
N ALA A 34 -29.09 13.25 15.03
CA ALA A 34 -30.06 13.77 15.97
C ALA A 34 -29.44 14.68 17.05
N VAL A 35 -28.22 14.34 17.53
CA VAL A 35 -27.49 15.12 18.53
C VAL A 35 -26.90 16.39 17.92
N GLU A 36 -26.40 16.34 16.69
CA GLU A 36 -25.90 17.53 15.97
C GLU A 36 -27.00 18.56 15.74
N ASN A 37 -28.22 18.10 15.39
CA ASN A 37 -29.37 18.99 15.24
C ASN A 37 -29.81 19.62 16.58
N ALA A 38 -29.48 19.00 17.72
CA ALA A 38 -29.83 19.48 19.05
C ALA A 38 -28.75 20.32 19.71
N ALA A 39 -27.49 20.23 19.24
CA ALA A 39 -26.33 20.91 19.83
C ALA A 39 -25.48 21.59 18.76
N ALA A 40 -25.95 22.71 18.26
CA ALA A 40 -25.40 23.46 17.10
C ALA A 40 -23.94 23.97 17.24
N GLU A 41 -23.18 23.62 18.29
CA GLU A 41 -21.86 24.23 18.54
C GLU A 41 -20.69 23.25 18.83
N ARG A 42 -20.88 21.93 18.70
CA ARG A 42 -19.76 21.00 18.93
C ARG A 42 -19.52 20.12 17.72
N PRO A 43 -18.33 20.24 17.05
CA PRO A 43 -17.99 19.32 15.96
C PRO A 43 -17.88 17.90 16.51
N LEU A 44 -18.66 16.98 15.94
CA LEU A 44 -18.58 15.56 16.20
C LEU A 44 -17.78 14.90 15.07
N TYR A 45 -16.64 14.31 15.41
CA TYR A 45 -15.82 13.55 14.47
C TYR A 45 -16.20 12.08 14.56
N VAL A 46 -16.71 11.52 13.47
CA VAL A 46 -17.07 10.11 13.37
C VAL A 46 -16.18 9.44 12.33
N ASN A 47 -15.47 8.40 12.72
CA ASN A 47 -14.75 7.52 11.81
C ASN A 47 -15.46 6.16 11.76
N ALA A 48 -15.83 5.72 10.56
CA ALA A 48 -16.39 4.41 10.33
C ALA A 48 -15.41 3.56 9.51
N TYR A 49 -15.10 2.36 9.98
CA TYR A 49 -14.25 1.41 9.28
C TYR A 49 -15.08 0.18 8.91
N LEU A 50 -15.10 -0.16 7.64
CA LEU A 50 -15.69 -1.39 7.14
C LEU A 50 -14.57 -2.33 6.72
N THR A 51 -14.49 -3.50 7.38
CA THR A 51 -13.57 -4.57 7.01
C THR A 51 -14.38 -5.73 6.45
N TYR A 52 -14.10 -6.12 5.23
CA TYR A 52 -14.75 -7.25 4.58
C TYR A 52 -13.72 -8.05 3.78
N PRO A 53 -13.86 -9.37 3.67
CA PRO A 53 -13.05 -10.15 2.76
C PRO A 53 -13.44 -9.82 1.31
N SER A 54 -12.46 -9.48 0.50
CA SER A 54 -12.63 -9.22 -0.93
C SER A 54 -11.68 -10.10 -1.72
N THR A 55 -12.14 -10.61 -2.85
CA THR A 55 -11.29 -11.26 -3.86
C THR A 55 -10.60 -10.23 -4.76
N GLU A 56 -11.07 -8.99 -4.73
CA GLU A 56 -10.45 -7.86 -5.41
C GLU A 56 -9.83 -6.95 -4.34
N GLU A 57 -8.58 -6.58 -4.51
CA GLU A 57 -7.95 -5.56 -3.68
C GLU A 57 -8.19 -4.19 -4.32
N PRO A 58 -9.19 -3.42 -3.86
CA PRO A 58 -9.36 -2.05 -4.32
C PRO A 58 -8.27 -1.19 -3.66
N MET A 59 -7.08 -1.21 -4.23
CA MET A 59 -6.00 -0.33 -3.79
C MET A 59 -6.26 1.06 -4.35
N THR A 60 -6.84 1.91 -3.53
CA THR A 60 -6.95 3.33 -3.86
C THR A 60 -5.61 3.99 -3.56
N ARG A 61 -5.06 4.70 -4.54
CA ARG A 61 -3.89 5.55 -4.29
C ARG A 61 -4.26 6.58 -3.24
N ALA A 62 -3.73 6.41 -2.05
CA ALA A 62 -3.90 7.34 -0.94
C ALA A 62 -2.53 7.93 -0.60
N GLY A 63 -2.51 9.20 -0.23
CA GLY A 63 -1.30 9.93 0.09
C GLY A 63 -1.11 11.13 -0.83
N LEU A 64 -1.23 12.32 -0.26
CA LEU A 64 -1.11 13.57 -1.01
C LEU A 64 0.33 14.06 -1.11
N GLU A 65 1.20 13.56 -0.24
CA GLU A 65 2.53 14.10 0.00
C GLU A 65 3.63 13.35 -0.73
N VAL A 66 3.50 12.03 -0.89
CA VAL A 66 4.44 11.18 -1.61
C VAL A 66 3.68 10.36 -2.64
N ARG A 67 4.13 10.43 -3.89
CA ARG A 67 3.62 9.63 -4.99
C ARG A 67 4.68 8.64 -5.43
N VAL A 68 4.30 7.37 -5.59
CA VAL A 68 5.16 6.33 -6.13
C VAL A 68 4.50 5.75 -7.38
N ASN A 69 5.24 5.71 -8.49
CA ASN A 69 4.85 5.00 -9.71
C ASN A 69 5.83 3.87 -9.95
N ARG A 70 5.31 2.69 -10.26
CA ARG A 70 6.10 1.53 -10.63
C ARG A 70 6.01 1.28 -12.12
N THR A 71 7.17 1.09 -12.77
CA THR A 71 7.29 0.70 -14.16
C THR A 71 8.10 -0.58 -14.25
N VAL A 72 7.63 -1.54 -15.03
CA VAL A 72 8.33 -2.79 -15.30
C VAL A 72 8.81 -2.77 -16.74
N THR A 73 10.12 -2.99 -16.95
CA THR A 73 10.69 -2.99 -18.29
C THR A 73 11.43 -4.30 -18.58
N ARG A 74 11.38 -4.75 -19.84
CA ARG A 74 12.19 -5.84 -20.36
C ARG A 74 13.01 -5.34 -21.54
N ASN A 75 14.33 -5.40 -21.43
CA ASN A 75 15.26 -4.91 -22.45
C ASN A 75 14.95 -3.44 -22.88
N GLY A 76 14.59 -2.59 -21.92
CA GLY A 76 14.26 -1.19 -22.16
C GLY A 76 12.84 -0.92 -22.70
N ARG A 77 12.03 -1.96 -22.98
CA ARG A 77 10.62 -1.82 -23.35
C ARG A 77 9.75 -1.96 -22.09
N GLU A 78 8.87 -1.03 -21.89
CA GLU A 78 7.84 -1.10 -20.84
C GLU A 78 6.85 -2.23 -21.12
N LEU A 79 6.51 -2.98 -20.08
CA LEU A 79 5.51 -4.04 -20.13
C LEU A 79 4.17 -3.48 -19.68
N ALA A 80 3.13 -3.80 -20.45
CA ALA A 80 1.76 -3.50 -20.12
C ALA A 80 1.13 -4.64 -19.32
N ASP A 81 -0.03 -4.38 -18.71
CA ASP A 81 -0.83 -5.42 -18.07
C ASP A 81 -1.26 -6.49 -19.09
N GLY A 82 -1.03 -7.76 -18.74
CA GLY A 82 -1.28 -8.89 -19.62
C GLY A 82 -0.12 -9.27 -20.55
N ASP A 83 1.00 -8.52 -20.56
CA ASP A 83 2.17 -8.89 -21.34
C ASP A 83 2.81 -10.19 -20.80
N GLU A 84 3.25 -11.05 -21.72
CA GLU A 84 3.90 -12.31 -21.40
C GLU A 84 5.41 -12.16 -21.30
N VAL A 85 5.98 -12.78 -20.25
CA VAL A 85 7.42 -12.91 -20.04
C VAL A 85 7.80 -14.38 -20.02
N LYS A 86 8.98 -14.71 -20.52
CA LYS A 86 9.51 -16.08 -20.54
C LYS A 86 10.28 -16.35 -19.25
N SER A 87 10.26 -17.62 -18.81
CA SER A 87 11.14 -18.06 -17.72
C SER A 87 12.60 -17.76 -18.07
N GLY A 88 13.31 -17.14 -17.14
CA GLY A 88 14.68 -16.66 -17.31
C GLY A 88 14.80 -15.20 -17.78
N ASP A 89 13.72 -14.57 -18.24
CA ASP A 89 13.74 -13.14 -18.61
C ASP A 89 14.12 -12.27 -17.41
N LEU A 90 14.93 -11.25 -17.71
CA LEU A 90 15.32 -10.23 -16.74
C LEU A 90 14.43 -9.01 -16.93
N LEU A 91 13.86 -8.57 -15.80
CA LEU A 91 13.00 -7.41 -15.75
C LEU A 91 13.62 -6.36 -14.83
N ASP A 92 13.62 -5.12 -15.27
CA ASP A 92 14.00 -3.99 -14.42
C ASP A 92 12.72 -3.37 -13.85
N ILE A 93 12.64 -3.32 -12.53
CA ILE A 93 11.56 -2.65 -11.78
C ILE A 93 12.07 -1.27 -11.43
N ARG A 94 11.38 -0.24 -11.90
CA ARG A 94 11.67 1.15 -11.60
C ARG A 94 10.56 1.74 -10.75
N LEU A 95 10.95 2.35 -9.64
CA LEU A 95 10.07 3.09 -8.75
C LEU A 95 10.40 4.58 -8.87
N ASP A 96 9.50 5.34 -9.47
CA ASP A 96 9.60 6.79 -9.56
C ASP A 96 8.82 7.40 -8.40
N ILE A 97 9.53 8.12 -7.54
CA ILE A 97 9.04 8.70 -6.30
C ILE A 97 9.04 10.21 -6.47
N ASP A 98 7.90 10.84 -6.23
CA ASP A 98 7.77 12.29 -6.18
C ASP A 98 7.30 12.71 -4.79
N SER A 99 8.14 13.45 -4.09
CA SER A 99 7.90 13.92 -2.74
C SER A 99 7.70 15.43 -2.69
N LYS A 100 6.64 15.87 -2.03
CA LYS A 100 6.36 17.30 -1.84
C LYS A 100 7.19 17.93 -0.72
N ASN A 101 7.64 17.13 0.23
CA ASN A 101 8.39 17.57 1.40
C ASN A 101 9.62 16.70 1.63
N ASP A 102 10.47 17.13 2.55
CA ASP A 102 11.57 16.32 3.05
C ASP A 102 11.06 15.38 4.15
N TYR A 103 11.44 14.11 4.05
CA TYR A 103 11.10 13.10 5.05
C TYR A 103 12.32 12.33 5.48
N GLU A 104 12.29 11.84 6.71
CA GLU A 104 13.31 10.96 7.27
C GLU A 104 12.74 9.59 7.61
N TYR A 105 13.57 8.56 7.50
CA TYR A 105 13.25 7.18 7.88
C TYR A 105 12.01 6.60 7.15
N ILE A 106 12.02 6.73 5.82
CA ILE A 106 10.96 6.19 4.95
C ILE A 106 11.28 4.76 4.58
N VAL A 107 10.23 3.93 4.59
CA VAL A 107 10.26 2.57 4.03
C VAL A 107 9.35 2.52 2.82
N ILE A 108 9.88 2.00 1.71
CA ILE A 108 9.12 1.70 0.51
C ILE A 108 9.04 0.18 0.40
N GLU A 109 7.85 -0.37 0.46
CA GLU A 109 7.60 -1.79 0.26
C GLU A 109 7.00 -2.01 -1.13
N ASP A 110 7.78 -2.64 -2.00
CA ASP A 110 7.32 -2.99 -3.33
C ASP A 110 7.01 -4.50 -3.40
N ARG A 111 5.73 -4.82 -3.56
CA ARG A 111 5.27 -6.21 -3.62
C ARG A 111 5.56 -6.80 -4.99
N LYS A 112 6.30 -7.89 -5.01
CA LYS A 112 6.65 -8.62 -6.24
C LYS A 112 5.57 -9.62 -6.62
N GLY A 113 5.42 -9.89 -7.92
CA GLY A 113 4.65 -11.03 -8.40
C GLY A 113 5.31 -12.35 -7.93
N ALA A 114 4.51 -13.35 -7.57
CA ALA A 114 5.00 -14.60 -6.99
C ALA A 114 5.96 -15.38 -7.92
N GLY A 115 5.88 -15.16 -9.24
CA GLY A 115 6.79 -15.77 -10.22
C GLY A 115 8.10 -15.02 -10.46
N LEU A 116 8.31 -13.88 -9.76
CA LEU A 116 9.47 -13.01 -9.96
C LEU A 116 10.43 -13.13 -8.77
N GLU A 117 11.72 -13.36 -9.03
CA GLU A 117 12.74 -13.38 -7.99
C GLU A 117 13.77 -12.26 -8.18
N PRO A 118 14.08 -11.47 -7.14
CA PRO A 118 15.08 -10.42 -7.21
C PRO A 118 16.46 -10.98 -7.52
N ILE A 119 17.20 -10.27 -8.37
CA ILE A 119 18.60 -10.58 -8.62
C ILE A 119 19.45 -9.79 -7.64
N GLY A 120 20.19 -10.48 -6.83
CA GLY A 120 20.95 -9.89 -5.74
C GLY A 120 20.27 -10.25 -4.42
N THR A 121 20.61 -11.41 -3.90
CA THR A 121 19.95 -12.00 -2.72
C THR A 121 20.49 -11.47 -1.39
N ARG A 122 21.47 -10.57 -1.40
CA ARG A 122 22.05 -10.01 -0.18
C ARG A 122 21.41 -8.67 0.14
N SER A 123 20.68 -8.64 1.22
CA SER A 123 20.25 -7.39 1.84
C SER A 123 21.46 -6.54 2.22
N GLY A 124 21.35 -5.24 2.04
CA GLY A 124 22.45 -4.33 2.34
C GLY A 124 22.28 -2.94 1.75
N TYR A 125 23.27 -2.11 1.96
CA TYR A 125 23.30 -0.77 1.37
C TYR A 125 23.60 -0.82 -0.12
N GLN A 126 22.77 -0.13 -0.90
CA GLN A 126 22.91 0.00 -2.34
C GLN A 126 22.90 1.49 -2.73
N TRP A 127 23.65 1.78 -3.80
CA TRP A 127 23.64 3.11 -4.41
C TRP A 127 22.73 3.11 -5.63
N PHE A 128 21.74 3.99 -5.64
CA PHE A 128 20.86 4.25 -6.76
C PHE A 128 21.26 5.58 -7.42
N ARG A 129 21.46 5.58 -8.74
CA ARG A 129 21.94 6.76 -9.48
C ARG A 129 21.13 8.02 -9.16
N ASP A 130 19.79 7.90 -9.18
CA ASP A 130 18.87 9.01 -9.00
C ASP A 130 18.15 8.99 -7.63
N GLY A 131 18.49 8.05 -6.77
CA GLY A 131 17.87 7.84 -5.45
C GLY A 131 18.82 7.97 -4.26
N GLY A 132 20.13 7.95 -4.51
CA GLY A 132 21.12 7.97 -3.44
C GLY A 132 21.33 6.62 -2.74
N TYR A 133 21.86 6.62 -1.53
CA TYR A 133 22.05 5.41 -0.73
C TYR A 133 20.74 4.99 -0.06
N ALA A 134 20.43 3.71 -0.19
CA ALA A 134 19.33 3.07 0.52
C ALA A 134 19.77 1.70 1.06
N TYR A 135 19.19 1.27 2.15
CA TYR A 135 19.30 -0.11 2.61
C TYR A 135 18.17 -0.93 2.00
N VAL A 136 18.48 -2.03 1.32
CA VAL A 136 17.51 -2.87 0.62
C VAL A 136 17.44 -4.23 1.26
N GLU A 137 16.23 -4.68 1.57
CA GLU A 137 15.94 -6.03 2.02
C GLU A 137 15.12 -6.77 0.96
N TYR A 138 15.66 -7.89 0.50
CA TYR A 138 14.96 -8.80 -0.38
C TYR A 138 14.22 -9.85 0.44
N ARG A 139 12.90 -9.75 0.46
CA ARG A 139 12.01 -10.64 1.21
C ARG A 139 11.21 -11.52 0.25
N GLU A 140 10.59 -12.56 0.78
CA GLU A 140 9.82 -13.53 -0.02
C GLU A 140 8.71 -12.87 -0.82
N LYS A 141 7.97 -11.93 -0.23
CA LYS A 141 6.78 -11.31 -0.82
C LYS A 141 7.00 -9.90 -1.37
N HIS A 142 8.06 -9.23 -0.94
CA HIS A 142 8.31 -7.83 -1.30
C HIS A 142 9.80 -7.48 -1.22
N VAL A 143 10.15 -6.40 -1.86
CA VAL A 143 11.43 -5.72 -1.68
C VAL A 143 11.18 -4.50 -0.80
N ALA A 144 11.86 -4.43 0.34
CA ALA A 144 11.78 -3.29 1.25
C ALA A 144 13.02 -2.39 1.06
N ILE A 145 12.79 -1.12 0.79
CA ILE A 145 13.83 -0.12 0.56
C ILE A 145 13.73 0.94 1.65
N PHE A 146 14.77 1.04 2.47
CA PHE A 146 14.85 1.95 3.60
C PHE A 146 15.67 3.18 3.20
N LEU A 147 15.02 4.32 3.19
CA LEU A 147 15.65 5.62 2.92
C LEU A 147 15.78 6.38 4.23
N ARG A 148 17.01 6.72 4.60
CA ARG A 148 17.23 7.58 5.76
C ARG A 148 16.68 8.98 5.53
N VAL A 149 16.84 9.49 4.31
CA VAL A 149 16.35 10.81 3.91
C VAL A 149 15.71 10.68 2.54
N LEU A 150 14.48 11.12 2.43
CA LEU A 150 13.77 11.36 1.18
C LEU A 150 13.59 12.85 1.02
N SER A 151 14.48 13.49 0.26
CA SER A 151 14.37 14.93 -0.03
C SER A 151 13.22 15.22 -0.96
N ARG A 152 12.64 16.41 -0.84
CA ARG A 152 11.65 16.94 -1.76
C ARG A 152 12.10 16.81 -3.22
N GLY A 153 11.15 16.49 -4.10
CA GLY A 153 11.36 16.35 -5.53
C GLY A 153 11.31 14.90 -6.01
N ALA A 154 11.69 14.72 -7.27
CA ALA A 154 11.66 13.41 -7.91
C ALA A 154 12.92 12.60 -7.62
N LYS A 155 12.73 11.31 -7.33
CA LYS A 155 13.80 10.32 -7.19
C LYS A 155 13.40 9.05 -7.93
N SER A 156 14.37 8.26 -8.35
CA SER A 156 14.13 6.98 -9.01
C SER A 156 15.01 5.89 -8.40
N LEU A 157 14.39 4.77 -8.09
CA LEU A 157 15.05 3.57 -7.59
C LEU A 157 14.79 2.45 -8.59
N THR A 158 15.83 1.70 -8.97
CA THR A 158 15.70 0.59 -9.92
C THR A 158 16.37 -0.65 -9.35
N TYR A 159 15.63 -1.76 -9.36
CA TYR A 159 16.18 -3.06 -9.04
C TYR A 159 15.75 -4.09 -10.10
N ARG A 160 16.43 -5.22 -10.15
CA ARG A 160 16.22 -6.23 -11.18
C ARG A 160 15.64 -7.50 -10.60
N VAL A 161 14.70 -8.09 -11.32
CA VAL A 161 14.11 -9.41 -11.01
C VAL A 161 14.24 -10.33 -12.19
N ARG A 162 14.17 -11.64 -11.93
CA ARG A 162 14.09 -12.69 -12.94
C ARG A 162 12.74 -13.35 -12.88
N ALA A 163 12.14 -13.63 -14.03
CA ALA A 163 10.97 -14.49 -14.13
C ALA A 163 11.40 -15.95 -13.97
N GLU A 164 10.99 -16.60 -12.88
CA GLU A 164 11.42 -17.97 -12.58
C GLU A 164 10.30 -18.99 -12.72
N THR A 165 9.18 -18.75 -12.08
CA THR A 165 8.08 -19.71 -12.02
C THR A 165 7.03 -19.41 -13.08
N PRO A 166 6.68 -20.38 -13.96
CA PRO A 166 5.58 -20.20 -14.90
C PRO A 166 4.24 -20.05 -14.20
N GLY A 167 3.38 -19.18 -14.71
CA GLY A 167 2.04 -18.94 -14.14
C GLY A 167 1.48 -17.61 -14.56
N ARG A 168 0.26 -17.35 -14.13
CA ARG A 168 -0.39 -16.03 -14.24
C ARG A 168 -0.39 -15.37 -12.87
N TYR A 169 0.21 -14.22 -12.78
CA TYR A 169 0.42 -13.52 -11.52
C TYR A 169 -0.17 -12.12 -11.55
N HIS A 170 -0.83 -11.74 -10.47
CA HIS A 170 -1.14 -10.36 -10.20
C HIS A 170 0.03 -9.72 -9.47
N VAL A 171 0.55 -8.64 -10.03
CA VAL A 171 1.53 -7.79 -9.35
C VAL A 171 0.74 -6.68 -8.69
N LEU A 172 0.69 -6.69 -7.36
CA LEU A 172 -0.03 -5.70 -6.58
C LEU A 172 0.57 -4.30 -6.79
N PRO A 173 -0.28 -3.27 -6.82
CA PRO A 173 0.17 -1.89 -7.00
C PRO A 173 1.01 -1.39 -5.84
#